data_f5ea2ca97b974cac4d3dfd3cdf13ae3f
#
_entry.id   f5ea2ca97b974cac4d3dfd3cdf13ae3f
#
_cell.length_a   1.000
_cell.length_b   1.000
_cell.length_c   1.000
_cell.angle_alpha   90.00
_cell.angle_beta   90.00
_cell.angle_gamma   90.00
#
_symmetry.space_group_name_H-M   'P 1'
#
loop_
_entity.id
_entity.type
_entity.pdbx_description
1 polymer ?
#
loop_
_entity_poly.entity_id
_entity_poly.type
_entity_poly.pdbx_seq_one_letter_code
_entity_poly.pdbx_strand_id
1 'polypeptide(L)'
;AGMGELHLEIIVDRLLREFKVEANVGAPQVAYKETIKKKAHAEGKFIRQSGGKGQYGHCVIDIEPVPAGTHLEDAERFIDKTVGGSIPKEYIQPTFNGIKEAAKNGVLAGYEVVDYKVTLLDGSYHEVDSSEMAFKIAGSMAFKDGCLKADPCLLEPIMKVQVEVPDEYLGTVMGNITSRRGMLTGNETRPGVQVVNAEVPLGEMFGYATDLRSQTQGRGNFTMEFLKYAEVPRNIAETIIGQRKKAE
;
A
#
# COMPACT_ATOMS: atom_id res chain seq x y z
N ALA A 1 13.96 2.42 9.95
CA ALA A 1 12.85 2.47 10.88
C ALA A 1 13.03 3.70 11.74
N GLY A 2 12.41 4.80 11.32
CA GLY A 2 12.59 6.08 11.98
C GLY A 2 11.88 6.15 13.31
N MET A 3 12.57 6.55 14.31
CA MET A 3 11.99 7.07 15.53
C MET A 3 11.26 8.37 15.17
N GLY A 4 9.94 8.30 15.06
CA GLY A 4 8.96 9.37 15.04
C GLY A 4 9.26 10.64 14.22
N GLU A 5 8.22 11.41 14.01
CA GLU A 5 8.24 12.72 13.37
C GLU A 5 9.28 13.67 13.98
N LEU A 6 9.48 13.59 15.29
CA LEU A 6 10.50 14.39 15.99
C LEU A 6 11.91 14.13 15.46
N HIS A 7 12.21 12.90 15.09
CA HIS A 7 13.51 12.53 14.53
C HIS A 7 13.64 13.01 13.09
N LEU A 8 12.58 12.94 12.30
CA LEU A 8 12.53 13.48 10.94
C LEU A 8 12.62 15.02 10.96
N GLU A 9 11.91 15.68 11.86
CA GLU A 9 12.00 17.14 12.04
C GLU A 9 13.42 17.58 12.47
N ILE A 10 14.07 16.86 13.38
CA ILE A 10 15.45 17.13 13.79
C ILE A 10 16.42 16.92 12.62
N ILE A 11 16.26 15.86 11.83
CA ILE A 11 17.11 15.61 10.65
C ILE A 11 16.93 16.70 9.61
N VAL A 12 15.68 17.11 9.33
CA VAL A 12 15.37 18.17 8.38
C VAL A 12 15.94 19.51 8.88
N ASP A 13 15.75 19.84 10.15
CA ASP A 13 16.29 21.07 10.76
C ASP A 13 17.83 21.08 10.71
N ARG A 14 18.48 19.95 10.96
CA ARG A 14 19.93 19.78 10.84
C ARG A 14 20.42 19.93 9.41
N LEU A 15 19.73 19.33 8.44
CA LEU A 15 20.01 19.48 7.01
C LEU A 15 19.89 20.94 6.56
N LEU A 16 18.85 21.63 6.98
CA LEU A 16 18.64 23.03 6.64
C LEU A 16 19.70 23.94 7.27
N ARG A 17 20.13 23.67 8.50
CA ARG A 17 21.14 24.47 9.21
C ARG A 17 22.58 24.18 8.74
N GLU A 18 22.94 22.92 8.57
CA GLU A 18 24.32 22.53 8.25
C GLU A 18 24.65 22.74 6.77
N PHE A 19 23.70 22.58 5.87
CA PHE A 19 23.96 22.61 4.42
C PHE A 19 23.41 23.86 3.72
N LYS A 20 22.75 24.79 4.42
CA LYS A 20 22.10 25.97 3.82
C LYS A 20 21.28 25.63 2.56
N VAL A 21 20.70 24.44 2.52
CA VAL A 21 19.89 23.99 1.40
C VAL A 21 18.48 24.51 1.64
N GLU A 22 17.96 25.33 0.76
CA GLU A 22 16.51 25.53 0.60
C GLU A 22 15.92 24.24 0.06
N ALA A 23 15.84 23.22 0.93
CA ALA A 23 15.11 22.04 0.60
C ALA A 23 13.63 22.39 0.63
N ASN A 24 13.01 22.32 -0.52
CA ASN A 24 11.56 22.28 -0.62
C ASN A 24 11.14 20.95 0.00
N VAL A 25 11.06 20.89 1.35
CA VAL A 25 10.62 19.72 2.08
C VAL A 25 9.11 19.65 1.89
N GLY A 26 8.70 18.98 0.83
CA GLY A 26 7.29 18.60 0.65
C GLY A 26 6.81 17.79 1.85
N ALA A 27 5.51 17.78 2.11
CA ALA A 27 4.92 16.92 3.12
C ALA A 27 5.46 15.49 2.97
N PRO A 28 5.90 14.81 4.05
CA PRO A 28 6.38 13.44 3.98
C PRO A 28 5.33 12.57 3.30
N GLN A 29 5.76 11.77 2.32
CA GLN A 29 4.84 10.90 1.61
C GLN A 29 4.51 9.68 2.48
N VAL A 30 3.22 9.37 2.58
CA VAL A 30 2.74 8.16 3.25
C VAL A 30 2.97 6.96 2.34
N ALA A 31 3.48 5.87 2.89
CA ALA A 31 3.65 4.61 2.18
C ALA A 31 2.31 3.85 2.09
N TYR A 32 1.43 4.29 1.20
CA TYR A 32 0.19 3.58 0.89
C TYR A 32 0.47 2.25 0.23
N LYS A 33 -0.49 1.35 0.29
CA LYS A 33 -0.55 0.08 -0.43
C LYS A 33 -1.90 -0.05 -1.12
N GLU A 34 -2.02 -1.02 -2.01
CA GLU A 34 -3.29 -1.41 -2.62
C GLU A 34 -3.58 -2.86 -2.29
N THR A 35 -4.84 -3.25 -2.30
CA THR A 35 -5.24 -4.64 -2.13
C THR A 35 -6.59 -4.89 -2.81
N ILE A 36 -7.01 -6.13 -2.80
CA ILE A 36 -8.31 -6.58 -3.31
C ILE A 36 -9.15 -7.13 -2.16
N LYS A 37 -10.46 -7.05 -2.28
CA LYS A 37 -11.39 -7.47 -1.22
C LYS A 37 -12.19 -8.73 -1.54
N LYS A 38 -12.24 -9.15 -2.80
CA LYS A 38 -12.96 -10.35 -3.23
C LYS A 38 -12.22 -11.11 -4.34
N LYS A 39 -12.62 -12.36 -4.54
CA LYS A 39 -12.12 -13.19 -5.63
C LYS A 39 -12.65 -12.67 -6.98
N ALA A 40 -11.80 -12.72 -7.99
CA ALA A 40 -12.17 -12.42 -9.37
C ALA A 40 -11.50 -13.36 -10.35
N HIS A 41 -12.17 -13.56 -11.47
CA HIS A 41 -11.69 -14.31 -12.62
C HIS A 41 -11.33 -13.32 -13.73
N ALA A 42 -10.17 -13.45 -14.34
CA ALA A 42 -9.71 -12.54 -15.36
C ALA A 42 -8.92 -13.24 -16.47
N GLU A 43 -8.92 -12.62 -17.61
CA GLU A 43 -8.23 -13.09 -18.80
C GLU A 43 -7.33 -11.96 -19.31
N GLY A 44 -6.10 -12.29 -19.70
CA GLY A 44 -5.19 -11.39 -20.40
C GLY A 44 -4.86 -11.97 -21.76
N LYS A 45 -5.13 -11.19 -22.79
CA LYS A 45 -4.85 -11.59 -24.18
C LYS A 45 -4.12 -10.48 -24.90
N PHE A 46 -2.84 -10.71 -25.16
CA PHE A 46 -1.99 -9.80 -25.89
C PHE A 46 -1.72 -10.33 -27.28
N ILE A 47 -2.33 -9.69 -28.27
CA ILE A 47 -2.18 -10.03 -29.68
C ILE A 47 -1.74 -8.78 -30.41
N ARG A 48 -0.63 -8.86 -31.13
CA ARG A 48 -0.13 -7.77 -31.95
C ARG A 48 0.40 -8.35 -33.26
N GLN A 49 -0.09 -7.84 -34.38
CA GLN A 49 0.43 -8.13 -35.72
C GLN A 49 0.79 -6.79 -36.39
N SER A 50 2.05 -6.62 -36.71
CA SER A 50 2.54 -5.47 -37.46
C SER A 50 3.65 -5.90 -38.39
N GLY A 51 3.29 -6.20 -39.65
CA GLY A 51 4.23 -6.35 -40.76
C GLY A 51 5.42 -7.27 -40.53
N GLY A 52 5.21 -8.51 -40.08
CA GLY A 52 6.28 -9.45 -39.80
C GLY A 52 5.84 -10.50 -38.75
N LYS A 53 6.78 -10.91 -37.90
CA LYS A 53 6.47 -11.82 -36.77
C LYS A 53 5.52 -11.09 -35.83
N GLY A 54 4.33 -11.70 -35.57
CA GLY A 54 3.36 -11.19 -34.62
C GLY A 54 3.77 -11.43 -33.16
N GLN A 55 2.89 -11.02 -32.24
CA GLN A 55 3.01 -11.32 -30.81
C GLN A 55 1.71 -11.95 -30.33
N TYR A 56 1.81 -13.00 -29.52
CA TYR A 56 0.66 -13.69 -28.96
C TYR A 56 0.96 -14.20 -27.56
N GLY A 57 0.20 -13.74 -26.59
CA GLY A 57 0.18 -14.27 -25.23
C GLY A 57 -1.25 -14.27 -24.70
N HIS A 58 -1.65 -15.38 -24.06
CA HIS A 58 -2.99 -15.52 -23.54
C HIS A 58 -2.95 -16.35 -22.25
N CYS A 59 -3.52 -15.80 -21.19
CA CYS A 59 -3.64 -16.47 -19.89
C CYS A 59 -4.98 -16.17 -19.23
N VAL A 60 -5.44 -17.13 -18.45
CA VAL A 60 -6.66 -17.05 -17.64
C VAL A 60 -6.27 -17.30 -16.20
N ILE A 61 -6.64 -16.41 -15.32
CA ILE A 61 -6.29 -16.44 -13.91
C ILE A 61 -7.48 -16.26 -13.00
N ASP A 62 -7.40 -16.81 -11.80
CA ASP A 62 -8.17 -16.40 -10.64
C ASP A 62 -7.26 -15.60 -9.71
N ILE A 63 -7.76 -14.48 -9.19
CA ILE A 63 -7.12 -13.76 -8.10
C ILE A 63 -8.03 -13.80 -6.88
N GLU A 64 -7.45 -13.90 -5.70
CA GLU A 64 -8.19 -13.91 -4.45
C GLU A 64 -7.42 -13.17 -3.36
N PRO A 65 -8.14 -12.49 -2.42
CA PRO A 65 -7.50 -11.89 -1.28
C PRO A 65 -7.03 -12.97 -0.30
N VAL A 66 -5.98 -12.65 0.44
CA VAL A 66 -5.52 -13.41 1.60
C VAL A 66 -5.64 -12.54 2.84
N PRO A 67 -5.70 -13.12 4.06
CA PRO A 67 -5.78 -12.32 5.28
C PRO A 67 -4.68 -11.27 5.36
N ALA A 68 -5.02 -10.09 5.85
CA ALA A 68 -4.10 -8.96 5.95
C ALA A 68 -2.82 -9.32 6.70
N GLY A 69 -1.67 -8.97 6.12
CA GLY A 69 -0.37 -9.26 6.71
C GLY A 69 0.11 -10.69 6.56
N THR A 70 -0.59 -11.54 5.79
CA THR A 70 -0.14 -12.89 5.49
C THR A 70 1.11 -12.84 4.62
N HIS A 71 2.21 -13.38 5.11
CA HIS A 71 3.43 -13.52 4.35
C HIS A 71 3.36 -14.80 3.51
N LEU A 72 3.30 -14.66 2.19
CA LEU A 72 3.31 -15.77 1.25
C LEU A 72 4.63 -15.79 0.49
N GLU A 73 5.26 -16.96 0.42
CA GLU A 73 6.34 -17.23 -0.53
C GLU A 73 5.79 -17.25 -1.97
N ASP A 74 6.65 -17.05 -2.96
CA ASP A 74 6.24 -17.03 -4.36
C ASP A 74 5.49 -18.29 -4.78
N ALA A 75 5.92 -19.46 -4.33
CA ALA A 75 5.27 -20.74 -4.62
C ALA A 75 3.87 -20.87 -4.00
N GLU A 76 3.58 -20.14 -2.94
CA GLU A 76 2.27 -20.11 -2.29
C GLU A 76 1.35 -19.07 -2.93
N ARG A 77 1.94 -17.98 -3.43
CA ARG A 77 1.22 -16.85 -4.05
C ARG A 77 0.85 -17.12 -5.50
N PHE A 78 1.75 -17.74 -6.27
CA PHE A 78 1.61 -17.99 -7.70
C PHE A 78 1.50 -19.49 -7.96
N ILE A 79 0.28 -19.95 -8.23
CA ILE A 79 -0.04 -21.36 -8.39
C ILE A 79 -0.36 -21.66 -9.85
N ASP A 80 0.34 -22.63 -10.41
CA ASP A 80 0.05 -23.15 -11.75
C ASP A 80 -0.90 -24.35 -11.64
N LYS A 81 -2.09 -24.22 -12.22
CA LYS A 81 -3.08 -25.27 -12.40
C LYS A 81 -3.42 -25.52 -13.87
N THR A 82 -2.58 -25.09 -14.79
CA THR A 82 -2.77 -25.36 -16.20
C THR A 82 -2.68 -26.86 -16.48
N VAL A 83 -3.47 -27.34 -17.43
CA VAL A 83 -3.53 -28.74 -17.84
C VAL A 83 -3.33 -28.88 -19.34
N GLY A 84 -2.86 -30.04 -19.75
CA GLY A 84 -2.75 -30.38 -21.17
C GLY A 84 -1.75 -29.54 -21.98
N GLY A 85 -0.87 -28.80 -21.32
CA GLY A 85 0.09 -27.92 -22.00
C GLY A 85 -0.56 -26.72 -22.69
N SER A 86 -1.70 -26.22 -22.18
CA SER A 86 -2.40 -25.05 -22.72
C SER A 86 -1.51 -23.82 -22.75
N ILE A 87 -0.59 -23.72 -21.78
CA ILE A 87 0.53 -22.78 -21.81
C ILE A 87 1.81 -23.62 -21.75
N PRO A 88 2.75 -23.45 -22.69
CA PRO A 88 4.07 -24.10 -22.61
C PRO A 88 4.79 -23.74 -21.30
N LYS A 89 5.48 -24.69 -20.71
CA LYS A 89 6.16 -24.51 -19.40
C LYS A 89 7.10 -23.32 -19.36
N GLU A 90 7.76 -23.02 -20.48
CA GLU A 90 8.67 -21.89 -20.65
C GLU A 90 7.99 -20.51 -20.50
N TYR A 91 6.65 -20.44 -20.65
CA TYR A 91 5.87 -19.21 -20.55
C TYR A 91 5.14 -19.04 -19.20
N ILE A 92 5.14 -20.05 -18.35
CA ILE A 92 4.49 -20.01 -17.03
C ILE A 92 5.16 -18.95 -16.13
N GLN A 93 6.47 -19.05 -15.96
CA GLN A 93 7.21 -18.09 -15.12
C GLN A 93 7.19 -16.66 -15.68
N PRO A 94 7.36 -16.42 -16.99
CA PRO A 94 7.16 -15.10 -17.59
C PRO A 94 5.79 -14.50 -17.31
N THR A 95 4.71 -15.30 -17.34
CA THR A 95 3.37 -14.86 -16.97
C THR A 95 3.31 -14.36 -15.51
N PHE A 96 3.84 -15.13 -14.58
CA PHE A 96 3.92 -14.72 -13.17
C PHE A 96 4.80 -13.48 -12.96
N ASN A 97 5.89 -13.37 -13.69
CA ASN A 97 6.75 -12.18 -13.63
C ASN A 97 6.01 -10.91 -14.08
N GLY A 98 5.18 -11.01 -15.12
CA GLY A 98 4.32 -9.93 -15.56
C GLY A 98 3.30 -9.52 -14.51
N ILE A 99 2.71 -10.49 -13.81
CA ILE A 99 1.79 -10.25 -12.69
C ILE A 99 2.51 -9.56 -11.53
N LYS A 100 3.69 -10.02 -11.14
CA LYS A 100 4.50 -9.39 -10.09
C LYS A 100 4.84 -7.94 -10.40
N GLU A 101 5.22 -7.67 -11.63
CA GLU A 101 5.55 -6.30 -12.06
C GLU A 101 4.31 -5.39 -12.03
N ALA A 102 3.17 -5.88 -12.50
CA ALA A 102 1.91 -5.16 -12.41
C ALA A 102 1.50 -4.89 -10.95
N ALA A 103 1.71 -5.86 -10.05
CA ALA A 103 1.44 -5.69 -8.63
C ALA A 103 2.32 -4.60 -8.00
N LYS A 104 3.60 -4.54 -8.34
CA LYS A 104 4.52 -3.49 -7.86
C LYS A 104 4.11 -2.10 -8.34
N ASN A 105 3.60 -2.00 -9.55
CA ASN A 105 3.19 -0.73 -10.16
C ASN A 105 1.81 -0.26 -9.72
N GLY A 106 1.02 -1.12 -9.08
CA GLY A 106 -0.33 -0.82 -8.64
C GLY A 106 -1.35 -0.72 -9.76
N VAL A 107 -2.62 -0.69 -9.40
CA VAL A 107 -3.77 -0.63 -10.33
C VAL A 107 -4.68 0.57 -10.09
N LEU A 108 -4.63 1.18 -8.91
CA LEU A 108 -5.46 2.32 -8.51
C LEU A 108 -4.69 3.65 -8.54
N ALA A 109 -3.57 3.71 -7.84
CA ALA A 109 -2.83 4.94 -7.58
C ALA A 109 -1.30 4.75 -7.65
N GLY A 110 -0.84 3.67 -8.25
CA GLY A 110 0.59 3.40 -8.39
C GLY A 110 1.28 2.87 -7.15
N TYR A 111 0.53 2.35 -6.18
CA TYR A 111 1.08 1.72 -4.98
C TYR A 111 1.05 0.20 -5.10
N GLU A 112 2.02 -0.47 -4.49
CA GLU A 112 2.12 -1.92 -4.55
C GLU A 112 0.85 -2.62 -4.06
N VAL A 113 0.36 -3.58 -4.86
CA VAL A 113 -0.74 -4.46 -4.47
C VAL A 113 -0.20 -5.57 -3.57
N VAL A 114 -0.82 -5.76 -2.41
CA VAL A 114 -0.45 -6.74 -1.40
C VAL A 114 -1.63 -7.63 -1.01
N ASP A 115 -1.37 -8.68 -0.25
CA ASP A 115 -2.38 -9.59 0.32
C ASP A 115 -3.27 -10.24 -0.75
N TYR A 116 -2.66 -10.74 -1.81
CA TYR A 116 -3.33 -11.43 -2.90
C TYR A 116 -2.66 -12.77 -3.22
N LYS A 117 -3.41 -13.64 -3.88
CA LYS A 117 -2.97 -14.93 -4.41
C LYS A 117 -3.49 -15.08 -5.82
N VAL A 118 -2.68 -15.66 -6.70
CA VAL A 118 -3.00 -15.86 -8.12
C VAL A 118 -2.92 -17.32 -8.45
N THR A 119 -3.94 -17.85 -9.13
CA THR A 119 -3.96 -19.17 -9.72
C THR A 119 -4.04 -19.03 -11.23
N LEU A 120 -3.04 -19.54 -11.92
CA LEU A 120 -3.05 -19.64 -13.38
C LEU A 120 -3.82 -20.88 -13.78
N LEU A 121 -4.92 -20.69 -14.51
CA LEU A 121 -5.90 -21.75 -14.80
C LEU A 121 -5.75 -22.33 -16.20
N ASP A 122 -5.57 -21.46 -17.18
CA ASP A 122 -5.62 -21.81 -18.59
C ASP A 122 -4.94 -20.73 -19.45
N GLY A 123 -4.85 -20.96 -20.71
CA GLY A 123 -4.37 -20.04 -21.70
C GLY A 123 -4.33 -20.68 -23.08
N SER A 124 -3.71 -20.01 -24.00
CA SER A 124 -3.41 -20.55 -25.32
C SER A 124 -2.12 -19.92 -25.86
N TYR A 125 -1.51 -20.57 -26.81
CA TYR A 125 -0.28 -20.11 -27.43
C TYR A 125 -0.34 -20.26 -28.93
N HIS A 126 0.54 -19.57 -29.62
CA HIS A 126 0.76 -19.67 -31.06
C HIS A 126 2.21 -20.06 -31.31
N GLU A 127 2.44 -21.12 -32.08
CA GLU A 127 3.79 -21.70 -32.28
C GLU A 127 4.83 -20.68 -32.77
N VAL A 128 4.41 -19.71 -33.60
CA VAL A 128 5.31 -18.72 -34.20
C VAL A 128 5.35 -17.41 -33.42
N ASP A 129 4.20 -16.92 -32.96
CA ASP A 129 4.02 -15.56 -32.42
C ASP A 129 4.11 -15.48 -30.91
N SER A 130 4.10 -16.60 -30.19
CA SER A 130 4.27 -16.60 -28.75
C SER A 130 5.72 -16.37 -28.34
N SER A 131 5.88 -15.67 -27.23
CA SER A 131 7.17 -15.34 -26.62
C SER A 131 7.02 -15.11 -25.13
N GLU A 132 8.13 -15.12 -24.39
CA GLU A 132 8.16 -14.77 -22.98
C GLU A 132 7.60 -13.35 -22.75
N MET A 133 7.97 -12.39 -23.58
CA MET A 133 7.49 -11.02 -23.50
C MET A 133 5.98 -10.92 -23.69
N ALA A 134 5.42 -11.64 -24.67
CA ALA A 134 3.99 -11.64 -24.93
C ALA A 134 3.19 -12.21 -23.73
N PHE A 135 3.68 -13.27 -23.11
CA PHE A 135 3.07 -13.85 -21.90
C PHE A 135 3.25 -12.97 -20.66
N LYS A 136 4.37 -12.30 -20.54
CA LYS A 136 4.59 -11.31 -19.48
C LYS A 136 3.56 -10.17 -19.57
N ILE A 137 3.34 -9.64 -20.75
CA ILE A 137 2.32 -8.61 -21.00
C ILE A 137 0.91 -9.14 -20.76
N ALA A 138 0.59 -10.35 -21.24
CA ALA A 138 -0.70 -10.98 -21.02
C ALA A 138 -0.98 -11.19 -19.52
N GLY A 139 -0.02 -11.63 -18.75
CA GLY A 139 -0.11 -11.75 -17.29
C GLY A 139 -0.38 -10.42 -16.60
N SER A 140 0.34 -9.39 -16.98
CA SER A 140 0.12 -8.01 -16.50
C SER A 140 -1.30 -7.52 -16.79
N MET A 141 -1.80 -7.76 -18.01
CA MET A 141 -3.16 -7.38 -18.41
C MET A 141 -4.23 -8.13 -17.59
N ALA A 142 -4.06 -9.43 -17.43
CA ALA A 142 -4.97 -10.27 -16.65
C ALA A 142 -5.03 -9.81 -15.19
N PHE A 143 -3.89 -9.52 -14.58
CA PHE A 143 -3.82 -9.07 -13.20
C PHE A 143 -4.51 -7.71 -12.99
N LYS A 144 -4.26 -6.75 -13.84
CA LYS A 144 -4.91 -5.43 -13.78
C LYS A 144 -6.43 -5.54 -13.92
N ASP A 145 -6.90 -6.30 -14.90
CA ASP A 145 -8.34 -6.53 -15.09
C ASP A 145 -8.95 -7.25 -13.89
N GLY A 146 -8.29 -8.28 -13.39
CA GLY A 146 -8.74 -9.03 -12.21
C GLY A 146 -8.80 -8.20 -10.96
N CYS A 147 -7.79 -7.36 -10.69
CA CYS A 147 -7.81 -6.44 -9.55
C CYS A 147 -8.97 -5.47 -9.61
N LEU A 148 -9.26 -4.88 -10.77
CA LEU A 148 -10.37 -3.95 -10.94
C LEU A 148 -11.74 -4.62 -10.70
N LYS A 149 -11.88 -5.90 -11.02
CA LYS A 149 -13.07 -6.71 -10.76
C LYS A 149 -13.17 -7.22 -9.31
N ALA A 150 -12.07 -7.21 -8.59
CA ALA A 150 -11.95 -7.77 -7.24
C ALA A 150 -12.18 -6.74 -6.12
N ASP A 151 -12.85 -5.65 -6.40
CA ASP A 151 -13.13 -4.55 -5.46
C ASP A 151 -11.84 -4.03 -4.81
N PRO A 152 -10.94 -3.39 -5.58
CA PRO A 152 -9.67 -2.92 -5.09
C PRO A 152 -9.83 -1.73 -4.15
N CYS A 153 -8.93 -1.60 -3.18
CA CYS A 153 -8.91 -0.47 -2.27
C CYS A 153 -7.49 -0.03 -1.91
N LEU A 154 -7.38 1.21 -1.41
CA LEU A 154 -6.15 1.71 -0.81
C LEU A 154 -6.04 1.28 0.65
N LEU A 155 -4.83 0.98 1.06
CA LEU A 155 -4.44 0.74 2.45
C LEU A 155 -3.53 1.85 2.93
N GLU A 156 -3.73 2.27 4.17
CA GLU A 156 -2.89 3.24 4.87
C GLU A 156 -2.24 2.61 6.11
N PRO A 157 -1.01 3.02 6.46
CA PRO A 157 -0.39 2.57 7.70
C PRO A 157 -1.10 3.20 8.89
N ILE A 158 -1.47 2.37 9.85
CA ILE A 158 -2.03 2.77 11.14
C ILE A 158 -0.95 2.66 12.20
N MET A 159 -0.76 3.73 12.95
CA MET A 159 0.24 3.83 13.99
C MET A 159 -0.39 3.60 15.35
N LYS A 160 0.31 2.83 16.19
CA LYS A 160 0.03 2.75 17.61
C LYS A 160 0.69 3.94 18.29
N VAL A 161 -0.13 4.82 18.85
CA VAL A 161 0.30 6.07 19.48
C VAL A 161 0.04 6.01 20.97
N GLN A 162 1.04 6.39 21.75
CA GLN A 162 0.92 6.56 23.19
C GLN A 162 1.33 7.98 23.57
N VAL A 163 0.45 8.71 24.23
CA VAL A 163 0.68 10.11 24.64
C VAL A 163 0.69 10.19 26.14
N GLU A 164 1.72 10.80 26.69
CA GLU A 164 1.83 11.08 28.13
C GLU A 164 1.71 12.58 28.36
N VAL A 165 0.72 12.98 29.18
CA VAL A 165 0.44 14.38 29.50
C VAL A 165 0.04 14.53 30.95
N PRO A 166 0.22 15.73 31.54
CA PRO A 166 -0.38 16.06 32.82
C PRO A 166 -1.91 15.97 32.75
N ASP A 167 -2.56 15.70 33.89
CA ASP A 167 -4.00 15.49 33.99
C ASP A 167 -4.84 16.58 33.32
N GLU A 168 -4.41 17.83 33.46
CA GLU A 168 -5.14 19.01 32.94
C GLU A 168 -5.28 19.04 31.40
N TYR A 169 -4.42 18.30 30.67
CA TYR A 169 -4.43 18.28 29.21
C TYR A 169 -5.11 17.04 28.61
N LEU A 170 -5.63 16.14 29.43
CA LEU A 170 -6.23 14.88 28.95
C LEU A 170 -7.32 15.13 27.89
N GLY A 171 -8.27 16.00 28.19
CA GLY A 171 -9.39 16.28 27.28
C GLY A 171 -8.93 16.90 25.95
N THR A 172 -7.96 17.80 26.01
CA THR A 172 -7.38 18.44 24.82
C THR A 172 -6.68 17.42 23.93
N VAL A 173 -5.89 16.53 24.52
CA VAL A 173 -5.18 15.46 23.78
C VAL A 173 -6.15 14.48 23.15
N MET A 174 -7.14 14.01 23.90
CA MET A 174 -8.15 13.08 23.36
C MET A 174 -8.93 13.70 22.21
N GLY A 175 -9.34 14.95 22.32
CA GLY A 175 -10.03 15.69 21.27
C GLY A 175 -9.17 15.88 20.02
N ASN A 176 -7.89 16.19 20.17
CA ASN A 176 -6.96 16.34 19.07
C ASN A 176 -6.72 15.01 18.34
N ILE A 177 -6.49 13.90 19.07
CA ILE A 177 -6.34 12.57 18.48
C ILE A 177 -7.59 12.17 17.69
N THR A 178 -8.78 12.41 18.24
CA THR A 178 -10.04 12.14 17.54
C THR A 178 -10.18 12.97 16.27
N SER A 179 -9.77 14.23 16.27
CA SER A 179 -9.77 15.09 15.08
C SER A 179 -8.83 14.61 13.99
N ARG A 180 -7.83 13.80 14.34
CA ARG A 180 -6.87 13.16 13.42
C ARG A 180 -7.31 11.77 12.95
N ARG A 181 -8.60 11.48 12.96
CA ARG A 181 -9.16 10.15 12.65
C ARG A 181 -8.62 9.05 13.58
N GLY A 182 -8.13 9.41 14.74
CA GLY A 182 -7.61 8.47 15.72
C GLY A 182 -8.74 7.77 16.46
N MET A 183 -8.52 6.50 16.75
CA MET A 183 -9.36 5.68 17.60
C MET A 183 -8.70 5.51 18.97
N LEU A 184 -9.33 6.02 20.01
CA LEU A 184 -8.85 5.85 21.37
C LEU A 184 -9.02 4.38 21.79
N THR A 185 -7.93 3.74 22.22
CA THR A 185 -7.93 2.34 22.63
C THR A 185 -7.83 2.14 24.13
N GLY A 186 -7.40 3.13 24.86
CA GLY A 186 -7.28 3.07 26.30
C GLY A 186 -6.77 4.36 26.91
N ASN A 187 -6.97 4.47 28.21
CA ASN A 187 -6.43 5.54 29.02
C ASN A 187 -5.98 4.95 30.36
N GLU A 188 -4.77 5.29 30.76
CA GLU A 188 -4.19 4.86 32.04
C GLU A 188 -3.84 6.10 32.87
N THR A 189 -4.30 6.11 34.12
CA THR A 189 -3.97 7.19 35.06
C THR A 189 -2.80 6.75 35.94
N ARG A 190 -1.76 7.54 35.94
CA ARG A 190 -0.61 7.43 36.85
C ARG A 190 -0.55 8.70 37.71
N PRO A 191 0.14 8.70 38.86
CA PRO A 191 0.23 9.89 39.70
C PRO A 191 0.71 11.14 38.92
N GLY A 192 -0.20 12.12 38.73
CA GLY A 192 0.08 13.37 38.01
C GLY A 192 0.20 13.26 36.49
N VAL A 193 0.02 12.07 35.91
CA VAL A 193 0.20 11.83 34.48
C VAL A 193 -0.93 10.98 33.94
N GLN A 194 -1.42 11.35 32.75
CA GLN A 194 -2.35 10.56 31.95
C GLN A 194 -1.62 9.95 30.76
N VAL A 195 -1.86 8.67 30.53
CA VAL A 195 -1.33 7.93 29.37
C VAL A 195 -2.49 7.57 28.45
N VAL A 196 -2.51 8.15 27.26
CA VAL A 196 -3.55 7.94 26.26
C VAL A 196 -3.01 7.01 25.19
N ASN A 197 -3.70 5.91 24.92
CA ASN A 197 -3.39 4.97 23.84
C ASN A 197 -4.40 5.13 22.72
N ALA A 198 -3.91 5.17 21.48
CA ALA A 198 -4.73 5.33 20.30
C ALA A 198 -4.13 4.64 19.08
N GLU A 199 -4.97 4.36 18.12
CA GLU A 199 -4.60 3.97 16.77
C GLU A 199 -4.89 5.13 15.81
N VAL A 200 -3.88 5.66 15.13
CA VAL A 200 -4.00 6.84 14.29
C VAL A 200 -3.36 6.60 12.93
N PRO A 201 -4.02 6.95 11.81
CA PRO A 201 -3.40 6.87 10.49
C PRO A 201 -2.13 7.73 10.42
N LEU A 202 -1.06 7.20 9.85
CA LEU A 202 0.22 7.91 9.74
C LEU A 202 0.07 9.27 9.05
N GLY A 203 -0.75 9.34 8.00
CA GLY A 203 -1.00 10.58 7.27
C GLY A 203 -1.58 11.72 8.11
N GLU A 204 -2.22 11.41 9.23
CA GLU A 204 -2.79 12.37 10.17
C GLU A 204 -1.83 12.76 11.30
N MET A 205 -0.67 12.11 11.40
CA MET A 205 0.30 12.35 12.46
C MET A 205 1.35 13.41 12.14
N PHE A 206 1.39 13.90 10.91
CA PHE A 206 2.31 14.97 10.54
C PHE A 206 1.96 16.26 11.28
N GLY A 207 2.98 16.92 11.83
CA GLY A 207 2.82 18.11 12.67
C GLY A 207 2.34 17.84 14.11
N TYR A 208 2.13 16.56 14.48
CA TYR A 208 1.61 16.24 15.82
C TYR A 208 2.54 16.66 16.96
N ALA A 209 3.86 16.49 16.80
CA ALA A 209 4.82 16.88 17.82
C ALA A 209 4.73 18.37 18.15
N THR A 210 4.56 19.20 17.13
CA THR A 210 4.40 20.65 17.30
C THR A 210 3.07 20.98 17.98
N ASP A 211 1.99 20.36 17.54
CA ASP A 211 0.66 20.57 18.12
C ASP A 211 0.61 20.13 19.59
N LEU A 212 1.19 18.98 19.90
CA LEU A 212 1.26 18.49 21.28
C LEU A 212 2.02 19.42 22.20
N ARG A 213 3.18 19.92 21.77
CA ARG A 213 3.96 20.90 22.53
C ARG A 213 3.19 22.20 22.75
N SER A 214 2.54 22.71 21.71
CA SER A 214 1.73 23.91 21.78
C SER A 214 0.56 23.75 22.75
N GLN A 215 -0.15 22.64 22.69
CA GLN A 215 -1.33 22.38 23.52
C GLN A 215 -0.99 22.08 24.97
N THR A 216 0.20 21.58 25.27
CA THR A 216 0.62 21.14 26.60
C THR A 216 1.71 22.01 27.23
N GLN A 217 2.01 23.15 26.63
CA GLN A 217 3.09 24.05 27.07
C GLN A 217 4.45 23.31 27.20
N GLY A 218 4.70 22.40 26.25
CA GLY A 218 5.92 21.61 26.21
C GLY A 218 5.99 20.43 27.18
N ARG A 219 4.92 20.14 27.92
CA ARG A 219 4.91 19.11 28.96
C ARG A 219 4.42 17.73 28.49
N GLY A 220 3.83 17.66 27.29
CA GLY A 220 3.42 16.39 26.69
C GLY A 220 4.51 15.74 25.86
N ASN A 221 4.55 14.43 25.86
CA ASN A 221 5.37 13.64 24.94
C ASN A 221 4.58 12.46 24.38
N PHE A 222 5.05 11.90 23.28
CA PHE A 222 4.40 10.74 22.67
C PHE A 222 5.42 9.80 22.04
N THR A 223 4.99 8.55 21.89
CA THR A 223 5.67 7.52 21.11
C THR A 223 4.74 7.02 20.02
N MET A 224 5.29 6.60 18.91
CA MET A 224 4.56 6.12 17.75
C MET A 224 5.30 4.96 17.13
N GLU A 225 4.60 3.86 16.88
CA GLU A 225 5.12 2.69 16.19
C GLU A 225 4.12 2.17 15.15
N PHE A 226 4.60 1.55 14.09
CA PHE A 226 3.74 0.92 13.09
C PHE A 226 2.97 -0.24 13.71
N LEU A 227 1.66 -0.30 13.45
CA LEU A 227 0.79 -1.37 13.94
C LEU A 227 0.33 -2.29 12.80
N LYS A 228 -0.34 -1.73 11.80
CA LYS A 228 -0.97 -2.48 10.70
C LYS A 228 -1.28 -1.57 9.52
N TYR A 229 -1.64 -2.18 8.40
CA TYR A 229 -2.35 -1.49 7.31
C TYR A 229 -3.87 -1.65 7.48
N ALA A 230 -4.61 -0.61 7.14
CA ALA A 230 -6.08 -0.63 7.14
C ALA A 230 -6.62 0.11 5.92
N GLU A 231 -7.84 -0.25 5.51
CA GLU A 231 -8.51 0.39 4.38
C GLU A 231 -8.71 1.89 4.61
N VAL A 232 -8.32 2.69 3.62
CA VAL A 232 -8.55 4.14 3.62
C VAL A 232 -10.03 4.41 3.39
N PRO A 233 -10.68 5.29 4.18
CA PRO A 233 -12.07 5.70 3.91
C PRO A 233 -12.25 6.20 2.48
N ARG A 234 -13.38 5.86 1.87
CA ARG A 234 -13.63 6.06 0.45
C ARG A 234 -13.39 7.50 -0.03
N ASN A 235 -13.90 8.48 0.68
CA ASN A 235 -13.74 9.89 0.35
C ASN A 235 -12.26 10.35 0.34
N ILE A 236 -11.47 9.84 1.28
CA ILE A 236 -10.03 10.12 1.38
C ILE A 236 -9.28 9.39 0.27
N ALA A 237 -9.63 8.13 0.00
CA ALA A 237 -9.05 7.33 -1.07
C ALA A 237 -9.26 7.99 -2.44
N GLU A 238 -10.45 8.47 -2.73
CA GLU A 238 -10.77 9.19 -3.97
C GLU A 238 -9.89 10.43 -4.16
N THR A 239 -9.63 11.17 -3.10
CA THR A 239 -8.72 12.33 -3.11
C THR A 239 -7.29 11.93 -3.42
N ILE A 240 -6.77 10.90 -2.76
CA ILE A 240 -5.41 10.37 -2.97
C ILE A 240 -5.23 9.88 -4.42
N ILE A 241 -6.17 9.09 -4.92
CA ILE A 241 -6.15 8.57 -6.29
C ILE A 241 -6.20 9.72 -7.31
N GLY A 242 -7.05 10.72 -7.07
CA GLY A 242 -7.18 11.88 -7.93
C GLY A 242 -5.92 12.75 -7.97
N GLN A 243 -5.25 12.92 -6.85
CA GLN A 243 -3.98 13.66 -6.78
C GLN A 243 -2.85 12.92 -7.53
N ARG A 244 -2.80 11.61 -7.41
CA ARG A 244 -1.79 10.78 -8.07
C ARG A 244 -1.92 10.83 -9.58
N LYS A 245 -3.15 10.73 -10.11
CA LYS A 245 -3.43 10.82 -11.56
C LYS A 245 -3.11 12.19 -12.17
N LYS A 246 -3.05 13.25 -11.38
CA LYS A 246 -2.66 14.58 -11.85
C LYS A 246 -1.15 14.79 -11.86
N ALA A 247 -0.41 13.96 -11.13
CA ALA A 247 1.05 14.04 -11.03
C ALA A 247 1.78 13.18 -12.08
N GLU A 248 1.07 12.30 -12.80
CA GLU A 248 1.51 11.54 -13.97
C GLU A 248 1.25 12.33 -15.27
#